data_7b1603d60e116dbc7187d9c1b6cdb185
#
_entry.id   7b1603d60e116dbc7187d9c1b6cdb185
#
_cell.length_a   1.000
_cell.length_b   1.000
_cell.length_c   1.000
_cell.angle_alpha   90.00
_cell.angle_beta   90.00
_cell.angle_gamma   90.00
#
_symmetry.space_group_name_H-M   'P 1'
#
loop_
_entity.id
_entity.type
_entity.pdbx_description
1 polymer ?
#
loop_
_entity_poly.entity_id
_entity_poly.type
_entity_poly.pdbx_seq_one_letter_code
_entity_poly.pdbx_strand_id
1 'polypeptide(L)'
;NSVSFSLIFPRDTDPFIKSTVKSAEATLKLKLGDDVEVRIGTEFKSAPRPEVEKLLPDVKNIIAVSSGKGGVGKSTVSANLAIALARLGYKVGLLDTDIFGPSMPKMFGVEDARPYGVKKDGRDLIEPIEKYGVKMLSIGFFVNPNTATLWRGGMATAALKQLIADADWGD
;
A
#
# COMPACT_ATOMS: atom_id res chain seq x y z
N ASN A 1 19.23 42.64 23.20
CA ASN A 1 19.60 41.63 22.19
C ASN A 1 18.40 40.72 21.90
N SER A 2 18.12 40.45 20.61
CA SER A 2 17.03 39.53 20.22
C SER A 2 17.57 38.42 19.34
N VAL A 3 17.03 37.22 19.52
CA VAL A 3 17.32 36.02 18.69
C VAL A 3 16.03 35.58 18.03
N SER A 4 16.03 35.45 16.70
CA SER A 4 14.89 35.01 15.92
C SER A 4 15.29 33.88 14.98
N PHE A 5 14.52 32.80 14.97
CA PHE A 5 14.71 31.67 14.06
C PHE A 5 13.39 30.90 13.89
N SER A 6 13.32 30.03 12.87
CA SER A 6 12.17 29.18 12.63
C SER A 6 12.51 27.73 12.87
N LEU A 7 11.60 26.99 13.53
CA LEU A 7 11.62 25.53 13.60
C LEU A 7 10.81 24.96 12.42
N ILE A 8 11.42 24.05 11.68
CA ILE A 8 10.78 23.42 10.53
C ILE A 8 10.20 22.09 10.94
N PHE A 9 8.90 21.92 10.76
CA PHE A 9 8.18 20.68 11.04
C PHE A 9 7.68 20.03 9.74
N PRO A 10 7.59 18.70 9.69
CA PRO A 10 7.12 17.98 8.50
C PRO A 10 5.60 18.15 8.26
N ARG A 11 4.83 18.48 9.30
CA ARG A 11 3.36 18.63 9.23
C ARG A 11 2.90 19.69 10.24
N ASP A 12 1.84 20.40 9.91
CA ASP A 12 1.14 21.36 10.78
C ASP A 12 0.36 20.69 11.91
N THR A 13 0.02 19.41 11.76
CA THR A 13 -0.71 18.57 12.73
C THR A 13 0.19 17.80 13.68
N ASP A 14 1.52 18.05 13.70
CA ASP A 14 2.44 17.36 14.59
C ASP A 14 2.12 17.70 16.06
N PRO A 15 1.80 16.72 16.91
CA PRO A 15 1.41 16.95 18.29
C PRO A 15 2.55 17.53 19.16
N PHE A 16 3.78 17.44 18.69
CA PHE A 16 4.95 17.89 19.43
C PHE A 16 5.38 19.34 19.13
N ILE A 17 4.73 20.04 18.20
CA ILE A 17 5.08 21.43 17.83
C ILE A 17 5.18 22.33 19.08
N LYS A 18 4.11 22.37 19.86
CA LYS A 18 4.04 23.26 21.05
C LYS A 18 5.11 22.91 22.09
N SER A 19 5.33 21.63 22.34
CA SER A 19 6.32 21.19 23.33
C SER A 19 7.74 21.46 22.85
N THR A 20 8.03 21.27 21.56
CA THR A 20 9.34 21.53 20.98
C THR A 20 9.68 23.02 20.99
N VAL A 21 8.73 23.89 20.60
CA VAL A 21 8.90 25.35 20.66
C VAL A 21 9.18 25.79 22.10
N LYS A 22 8.40 25.34 23.06
CA LYS A 22 8.57 25.68 24.48
C LYS A 22 9.91 25.21 25.05
N SER A 23 10.33 24.00 24.67
CA SER A 23 11.61 23.45 25.09
C SER A 23 12.78 24.23 24.48
N ALA A 24 12.70 24.60 23.20
CA ALA A 24 13.71 25.43 22.55
C ALA A 24 13.83 26.81 23.17
N GLU A 25 12.71 27.46 23.48
CA GLU A 25 12.69 28.75 24.16
C GLU A 25 13.34 28.69 25.55
N ALA A 26 12.95 27.69 26.35
CA ALA A 26 13.51 27.50 27.70
C ALA A 26 15.03 27.23 27.64
N THR A 27 15.48 26.41 26.70
CA THR A 27 16.91 26.09 26.55
C THR A 27 17.71 27.33 26.14
N LEU A 28 17.17 28.18 25.27
CA LEU A 28 17.84 29.40 24.85
C LEU A 28 17.91 30.43 25.96
N LYS A 29 16.84 30.64 26.72
CA LYS A 29 16.86 31.54 27.92
C LYS A 29 17.85 31.07 28.93
N LEU A 30 17.96 29.78 29.19
CA LEU A 30 18.93 29.20 30.12
C LEU A 30 20.38 29.43 29.68
N LYS A 31 20.67 29.43 28.37
CA LYS A 31 22.02 29.58 27.83
C LYS A 31 22.42 31.02 27.55
N LEU A 32 21.49 31.87 27.16
CA LEU A 32 21.74 33.24 26.72
C LEU A 32 21.38 34.30 27.77
N GLY A 33 20.70 33.91 28.83
CA GLY A 33 20.21 34.80 29.89
C GLY A 33 18.77 35.30 29.61
N ASP A 34 18.07 35.68 30.66
CA ASP A 34 16.66 36.11 30.61
C ASP A 34 16.46 37.46 29.90
N ASP A 35 17.53 38.25 29.72
CA ASP A 35 17.52 39.55 29.06
C ASP A 35 17.47 39.46 27.51
N VAL A 36 17.47 38.24 26.95
CA VAL A 36 17.42 38.03 25.49
C VAL A 36 15.98 37.73 25.05
N GLU A 37 15.45 38.57 24.17
CA GLU A 37 14.15 38.31 23.55
C GLU A 37 14.31 37.19 22.51
N VAL A 38 13.60 36.05 22.73
CA VAL A 38 13.63 34.89 21.84
C VAL A 38 12.32 34.86 21.03
N ARG A 39 12.42 34.91 19.71
CA ARG A 39 11.27 34.76 18.79
C ARG A 39 11.44 33.51 17.97
N ILE A 40 10.56 32.54 18.18
CA ILE A 40 10.57 31.26 17.47
C ILE A 40 9.36 31.19 16.53
N GLY A 41 9.63 31.22 15.23
CA GLY A 41 8.64 30.93 14.21
C GLY A 41 8.51 29.41 13.98
N THR A 42 7.39 29.00 13.43
CA THR A 42 7.17 27.62 12.94
C THR A 42 6.94 27.65 11.46
N GLU A 43 7.69 26.85 10.72
CA GLU A 43 7.53 26.64 9.29
C GLU A 43 7.21 25.18 9.01
N PHE A 44 6.39 24.94 7.99
CA PHE A 44 6.00 23.61 7.59
C PHE A 44 6.57 23.31 6.20
N LYS A 45 7.51 22.37 6.14
CA LYS A 45 8.02 21.83 4.88
C LYS A 45 7.69 20.34 4.86
N SER A 46 6.64 19.98 4.16
CA SER A 46 6.48 18.58 3.78
C SER A 46 7.72 18.18 2.99
N ALA A 47 8.42 17.14 3.45
CA ALA A 47 9.42 16.50 2.59
C ALA A 47 8.74 16.19 1.26
N PRO A 48 9.40 16.42 0.10
CA PRO A 48 8.86 15.96 -1.17
C PRO A 48 8.51 14.49 -0.97
N ARG A 49 7.24 14.14 -1.21
CA ARG A 49 6.86 12.72 -1.20
C ARG A 49 7.75 12.07 -2.23
N PRO A 50 8.50 10.98 -1.88
CA PRO A 50 9.20 10.23 -2.88
C PRO A 50 8.16 9.95 -3.98
N GLU A 51 8.52 10.21 -5.24
CA GLU A 51 7.68 9.84 -6.36
C GLU A 51 7.34 8.36 -6.17
N VAL A 52 6.09 8.10 -5.81
CA VAL A 52 5.61 6.73 -5.66
C VAL A 52 5.60 6.20 -7.09
N GLU A 53 6.59 5.39 -7.42
CA GLU A 53 6.63 4.65 -8.66
C GLU A 53 5.25 4.02 -8.83
N LYS A 54 4.56 4.37 -9.90
CA LYS A 54 3.22 3.84 -10.15
C LYS A 54 3.39 2.37 -10.49
N LEU A 55 3.13 1.51 -9.53
CA LEU A 55 3.21 0.05 -9.71
C LEU A 55 2.22 -0.46 -10.78
N LEU A 56 1.19 0.32 -11.07
CA LEU A 56 0.12 0.00 -12.00
C LEU A 56 -0.15 1.23 -12.90
N PRO A 57 0.76 1.56 -13.84
CA PRO A 57 0.62 2.77 -14.66
C PRO A 57 -0.63 2.75 -15.56
N ASP A 58 -1.04 1.57 -16.02
CA ASP A 58 -2.11 1.38 -16.99
C ASP A 58 -3.49 1.14 -16.31
N VAL A 59 -3.50 0.95 -15.00
CA VAL A 59 -4.74 0.78 -14.24
C VAL A 59 -5.37 2.12 -13.89
N LYS A 60 -6.56 2.39 -14.42
CA LYS A 60 -7.27 3.66 -14.23
C LYS A 60 -7.88 3.81 -12.85
N ASN A 61 -8.44 2.73 -12.31
CA ASN A 61 -9.16 2.75 -11.04
C ASN A 61 -8.74 1.58 -10.18
N ILE A 62 -8.49 1.83 -8.89
CA ILE A 62 -8.17 0.82 -7.91
C ILE A 62 -9.23 0.87 -6.82
N ILE A 63 -9.89 -0.26 -6.57
CA ILE A 63 -10.90 -0.42 -5.52
C ILE A 63 -10.33 -1.35 -4.45
N ALA A 64 -10.16 -0.82 -3.24
CA ALA A 64 -9.72 -1.62 -2.10
C ALA A 64 -10.92 -2.06 -1.26
N VAL A 65 -11.09 -3.37 -1.07
CA VAL A 65 -12.12 -3.95 -0.21
C VAL A 65 -11.46 -4.48 1.05
N SER A 66 -11.70 -3.85 2.17
CA SER A 66 -11.12 -4.25 3.45
C SER A 66 -12.13 -4.20 4.60
N SER A 67 -11.79 -4.83 5.72
CA SER A 67 -12.59 -4.74 6.94
C SER A 67 -11.71 -4.96 8.17
N GLY A 68 -12.09 -4.35 9.30
CA GLY A 68 -11.43 -4.54 10.58
C GLY A 68 -11.81 -5.83 11.31
N LYS A 69 -12.75 -6.63 10.77
CA LYS A 69 -13.23 -7.87 11.39
C LYS A 69 -13.20 -9.02 10.39
N GLY A 70 -12.79 -10.20 10.84
CA GLY A 70 -12.83 -11.42 10.03
C GLY A 70 -14.27 -11.91 9.80
N GLY A 71 -14.49 -12.66 8.72
CA GLY A 71 -15.77 -13.34 8.45
C GLY A 71 -16.95 -12.47 8.04
N VAL A 72 -16.74 -11.19 7.71
CA VAL A 72 -17.82 -10.25 7.35
C VAL A 72 -18.15 -10.25 5.84
N GLY A 73 -17.52 -11.11 5.05
CA GLY A 73 -17.82 -11.26 3.63
C GLY A 73 -16.97 -10.42 2.69
N LYS A 74 -15.78 -9.94 3.09
CA LYS A 74 -14.86 -9.20 2.19
C LYS A 74 -14.67 -9.90 0.84
N SER A 75 -14.23 -11.15 0.89
CA SER A 75 -13.95 -11.96 -0.29
C SER A 75 -15.19 -12.13 -1.16
N THR A 76 -16.36 -12.36 -0.54
CA THR A 76 -17.62 -12.48 -1.26
C THR A 76 -17.98 -11.18 -2.00
N VAL A 77 -17.84 -10.03 -1.32
CA VAL A 77 -18.08 -8.72 -1.95
C VAL A 77 -17.09 -8.48 -3.08
N SER A 78 -15.81 -8.73 -2.87
CA SER A 78 -14.77 -8.52 -3.90
C SER A 78 -15.01 -9.38 -5.14
N ALA A 79 -15.30 -10.67 -4.96
CA ALA A 79 -15.54 -11.58 -6.07
C ALA A 79 -16.78 -11.17 -6.90
N ASN A 80 -17.90 -10.88 -6.21
CA ASN A 80 -19.13 -10.48 -6.90
C ASN A 80 -18.98 -9.11 -7.58
N LEU A 81 -18.31 -8.16 -6.97
CA LEU A 81 -18.04 -6.86 -7.56
C LEU A 81 -17.19 -6.99 -8.82
N ALA A 82 -16.10 -7.78 -8.77
CA ALA A 82 -15.24 -8.02 -9.92
C ALA A 82 -16.00 -8.64 -11.09
N ILE A 83 -16.80 -9.69 -10.84
CA ILE A 83 -17.61 -10.35 -11.87
C ILE A 83 -18.70 -9.40 -12.41
N ALA A 84 -19.34 -8.60 -11.55
CA ALA A 84 -20.34 -7.64 -11.98
C ALA A 84 -19.75 -6.57 -12.90
N LEU A 85 -18.58 -6.03 -12.57
CA LEU A 85 -17.86 -5.07 -13.41
C LEU A 85 -17.45 -5.70 -14.76
N ALA A 86 -16.94 -6.92 -14.75
CA ALA A 86 -16.59 -7.64 -15.99
C ALA A 86 -17.82 -7.86 -16.87
N ARG A 87 -18.98 -8.21 -16.31
CA ARG A 87 -20.26 -8.34 -17.04
C ARG A 87 -20.76 -7.01 -17.64
N LEU A 88 -20.38 -5.89 -17.04
CA LEU A 88 -20.66 -4.55 -17.58
C LEU A 88 -19.67 -4.14 -18.68
N GLY A 89 -18.73 -5.00 -19.05
CA GLY A 89 -17.77 -4.77 -20.13
C GLY A 89 -16.46 -4.09 -19.68
N TYR A 90 -16.23 -3.94 -18.39
CA TYR A 90 -14.95 -3.42 -17.89
C TYR A 90 -13.87 -4.49 -17.91
N LYS A 91 -12.63 -4.09 -18.20
CA LYS A 91 -11.44 -4.92 -17.98
C LYS A 91 -11.15 -4.92 -16.47
N VAL A 92 -11.15 -6.07 -15.84
CA VAL A 92 -11.08 -6.20 -14.38
C VAL A 92 -9.94 -7.12 -13.97
N GLY A 93 -9.03 -6.59 -13.14
CA GLY A 93 -8.05 -7.36 -12.39
C GLY A 93 -8.51 -7.54 -10.94
N LEU A 94 -8.36 -8.73 -10.39
CA LEU A 94 -8.64 -9.06 -8.99
C LEU A 94 -7.37 -9.59 -8.33
N LEU A 95 -6.84 -8.86 -7.35
CA LEU A 95 -5.73 -9.31 -6.55
C LEU A 95 -6.20 -9.71 -5.16
N ASP A 96 -5.98 -10.99 -4.81
CA ASP A 96 -6.20 -11.50 -3.46
C ASP A 96 -4.94 -11.32 -2.61
N THR A 97 -5.03 -10.42 -1.64
CA THR A 97 -3.94 -10.06 -0.73
C THR A 97 -4.04 -10.73 0.64
N ASP A 98 -4.99 -11.66 0.83
CA ASP A 98 -5.13 -12.39 2.08
C ASP A 98 -4.11 -13.53 2.16
N ILE A 99 -2.97 -13.25 2.79
CA ILE A 99 -1.83 -14.17 2.88
C ILE A 99 -2.14 -15.38 3.76
N PHE A 100 -2.97 -15.19 4.78
CA PHE A 100 -3.25 -16.22 5.77
C PHE A 100 -4.46 -17.09 5.45
N GLY A 101 -5.29 -16.66 4.51
CA GLY A 101 -6.49 -17.39 4.11
C GLY A 101 -6.92 -17.03 2.69
N PRO A 102 -6.05 -17.23 1.67
CA PRO A 102 -6.38 -16.89 0.30
C PRO A 102 -7.61 -17.67 -0.14
N SER A 103 -8.69 -16.96 -0.45
CA SER A 103 -9.99 -17.58 -0.72
C SER A 103 -10.46 -17.46 -2.16
N MET A 104 -9.86 -16.56 -2.93
CA MET A 104 -10.28 -16.31 -4.31
C MET A 104 -10.11 -17.49 -5.25
N PRO A 105 -9.01 -18.27 -5.23
CA PRO A 105 -8.88 -19.45 -6.06
C PRO A 105 -10.05 -20.43 -5.88
N LYS A 106 -10.45 -20.67 -4.62
CA LYS A 106 -11.58 -21.53 -4.28
C LYS A 106 -12.91 -20.95 -4.75
N MET A 107 -13.13 -19.66 -4.52
CA MET A 107 -14.38 -18.99 -4.90
C MET A 107 -14.61 -18.97 -6.42
N PHE A 108 -13.53 -18.90 -7.19
CA PHE A 108 -13.57 -18.94 -8.64
C PHE A 108 -13.51 -20.37 -9.23
N GLY A 109 -13.29 -21.39 -8.40
CA GLY A 109 -13.16 -22.77 -8.85
C GLY A 109 -11.91 -23.00 -9.70
N VAL A 110 -10.79 -22.39 -9.32
CA VAL A 110 -9.51 -22.43 -10.03
C VAL A 110 -8.35 -22.77 -9.09
N GLU A 111 -8.59 -23.57 -8.08
CA GLU A 111 -7.59 -23.94 -7.05
C GLU A 111 -6.38 -24.67 -7.63
N ASP A 112 -6.61 -25.46 -8.68
CA ASP A 112 -5.56 -26.22 -9.36
C ASP A 112 -4.84 -25.43 -10.45
N ALA A 113 -5.32 -24.23 -10.77
CA ALA A 113 -4.68 -23.38 -11.75
C ALA A 113 -3.33 -22.87 -11.24
N ARG A 114 -2.40 -22.68 -12.16
CA ARG A 114 -1.08 -22.12 -11.84
C ARG A 114 -0.78 -21.00 -12.83
N PRO A 115 -0.60 -19.77 -12.32
CA PRO A 115 -0.06 -18.69 -13.13
C PRO A 115 1.30 -19.09 -13.71
N TYR A 116 1.59 -18.64 -14.91
CA TYR A 116 2.85 -18.93 -15.59
C TYR A 116 3.55 -17.66 -16.03
N GLY A 117 4.88 -17.75 -16.19
CA GLY A 117 5.68 -16.64 -16.67
C GLY A 117 5.52 -16.46 -18.17
N VAL A 118 5.34 -15.22 -18.61
CA VAL A 118 5.32 -14.83 -20.02
C VAL A 118 6.36 -13.74 -20.27
N LYS A 119 6.91 -13.71 -21.47
CA LYS A 119 7.77 -12.59 -21.91
C LYS A 119 6.95 -11.65 -22.77
N LYS A 120 6.84 -10.39 -22.33
CA LYS A 120 6.14 -9.33 -23.06
C LYS A 120 7.01 -8.06 -23.03
N ASP A 121 7.30 -7.51 -24.17
CA ASP A 121 8.12 -6.30 -24.33
C ASP A 121 9.49 -6.36 -23.61
N GLY A 122 10.12 -7.56 -23.63
CA GLY A 122 11.42 -7.80 -23.00
C GLY A 122 11.38 -7.94 -21.48
N ARG A 123 10.20 -7.91 -20.85
CA ARG A 123 9.99 -8.14 -19.41
C ARG A 123 9.42 -9.52 -19.16
N ASP A 124 9.85 -10.13 -18.06
CA ASP A 124 9.24 -11.36 -17.56
C ASP A 124 8.04 -10.97 -16.69
N LEU A 125 6.84 -11.34 -17.12
CA LEU A 125 5.59 -11.04 -16.45
C LEU A 125 4.90 -12.34 -16.00
N ILE A 126 3.96 -12.21 -15.07
CA ILE A 126 3.09 -13.28 -14.61
C ILE A 126 1.75 -13.15 -15.31
N GLU A 127 1.36 -14.16 -16.08
CA GLU A 127 0.02 -14.22 -16.68
C GLU A 127 -1.01 -14.57 -15.61
N PRO A 128 -1.97 -13.67 -15.33
CA PRO A 128 -3.05 -13.95 -14.38
C PRO A 128 -3.98 -15.06 -14.86
N ILE A 129 -4.60 -15.76 -13.93
CA ILE A 129 -5.67 -16.71 -14.26
C ILE A 129 -6.91 -15.93 -14.68
N GLU A 130 -7.45 -16.23 -15.86
CA GLU A 130 -8.68 -15.60 -16.32
C GLU A 130 -9.89 -16.52 -16.08
N LYS A 131 -10.89 -15.99 -15.37
CA LYS A 131 -12.16 -16.66 -15.13
C LYS A 131 -13.29 -15.66 -15.03
N TYR A 132 -14.41 -15.96 -15.64
CA TYR A 132 -15.63 -15.08 -15.69
C TYR A 132 -15.34 -13.67 -16.23
N GLY A 133 -14.34 -13.51 -17.10
CA GLY A 133 -13.91 -12.20 -17.61
C GLY A 133 -13.09 -11.36 -16.61
N VAL A 134 -12.60 -11.98 -15.55
CA VAL A 134 -11.76 -11.35 -14.55
C VAL A 134 -10.36 -11.97 -14.58
N LYS A 135 -9.33 -11.17 -14.73
CA LYS A 135 -7.93 -11.55 -14.53
C LYS A 135 -7.64 -11.60 -13.04
N MET A 136 -7.21 -12.75 -12.52
CA MET A 136 -7.03 -12.93 -11.09
C MET A 136 -5.63 -13.42 -10.74
N LEU A 137 -5.06 -12.82 -9.70
CA LEU A 137 -3.91 -13.35 -8.99
C LEU A 137 -4.20 -13.46 -7.50
N SER A 138 -3.66 -14.49 -6.90
CA SER A 138 -3.71 -14.73 -5.45
C SER A 138 -2.39 -15.29 -5.00
N ILE A 139 -1.95 -14.90 -3.81
CA ILE A 139 -0.79 -15.53 -3.17
C ILE A 139 -1.03 -17.06 -3.01
N GLY A 140 -2.28 -17.48 -2.91
CA GLY A 140 -2.69 -18.88 -2.81
C GLY A 140 -2.24 -19.77 -3.98
N PHE A 141 -1.97 -19.21 -5.15
CA PHE A 141 -1.44 -19.97 -6.28
C PHE A 141 0.03 -20.36 -6.12
N PHE A 142 0.78 -19.66 -5.27
CA PHE A 142 2.21 -19.81 -5.07
C PHE A 142 2.57 -20.47 -3.75
N VAL A 143 1.59 -20.65 -2.86
CA VAL A 143 1.77 -21.30 -1.56
C VAL A 143 1.37 -22.77 -1.68
N ASN A 144 2.27 -23.66 -1.29
CA ASN A 144 1.94 -25.07 -1.18
C ASN A 144 1.12 -25.28 0.11
N PRO A 145 -0.13 -25.75 0.05
CA PRO A 145 -0.97 -25.93 1.24
C PRO A 145 -0.38 -26.93 2.25
N ASN A 146 0.53 -27.79 1.81
CA ASN A 146 1.19 -28.80 2.66
C ASN A 146 2.49 -28.29 3.31
N THR A 147 2.91 -27.06 3.01
CA THR A 147 4.13 -26.49 3.57
C THR A 147 3.75 -25.28 4.42
N ALA A 148 3.99 -25.35 5.73
CA ALA A 148 3.82 -24.21 6.62
C ALA A 148 4.86 -23.13 6.27
N THR A 149 4.54 -22.28 5.30
CA THR A 149 5.40 -21.17 4.94
C THR A 149 5.15 -20.02 5.92
N LEU A 150 6.11 -19.79 6.82
CA LEU A 150 6.08 -18.66 7.74
C LEU A 150 6.37 -17.37 6.98
N TRP A 151 5.31 -16.72 6.51
CA TRP A 151 5.41 -15.39 5.92
C TRP A 151 5.69 -14.36 7.02
N ARG A 152 6.92 -13.90 7.11
CA ARG A 152 7.24 -12.74 7.95
C ARG A 152 6.80 -11.47 7.20
N GLY A 153 6.30 -10.46 7.94
CA GLY A 153 5.67 -9.26 7.36
C GLY A 153 6.43 -8.63 6.18
N GLY A 154 7.75 -8.52 6.25
CA GLY A 154 8.56 -7.96 5.16
C GLY A 154 8.54 -8.83 3.88
N MET A 155 8.57 -10.15 4.00
CA MET A 155 8.50 -11.08 2.86
C MET A 155 7.13 -11.03 2.19
N ALA A 156 6.08 -10.98 2.99
CA ALA A 156 4.71 -10.88 2.52
C ALA A 156 4.48 -9.59 1.70
N THR A 157 4.96 -8.46 2.21
CA THR A 157 4.87 -7.17 1.51
C THR A 157 5.67 -7.17 0.20
N ALA A 158 6.86 -7.78 0.18
CA ALA A 158 7.68 -7.89 -1.03
C ALA A 158 6.99 -8.76 -2.09
N ALA A 159 6.45 -9.92 -1.70
CA ALA A 159 5.71 -10.79 -2.60
C ALA A 159 4.47 -10.11 -3.19
N LEU A 160 3.69 -9.40 -2.38
CA LEU A 160 2.53 -8.65 -2.86
C LEU A 160 2.92 -7.54 -3.84
N LYS A 161 4.00 -6.79 -3.56
CA LYS A 161 4.51 -5.79 -4.50
C LYS A 161 4.91 -6.41 -5.82
N GLN A 162 5.57 -7.56 -5.78
CA GLN A 162 5.96 -8.30 -6.96
C GLN A 162 4.74 -8.78 -7.75
N LEU A 163 3.74 -9.37 -7.12
CA LEU A 163 2.49 -9.79 -7.77
C LEU A 163 1.75 -8.61 -8.41
N ILE A 164 1.84 -7.41 -7.84
CA ILE A 164 1.24 -6.21 -8.41
C ILE A 164 2.03 -5.74 -9.64
N ALA A 165 3.35 -5.66 -9.52
CA ALA A 165 4.22 -5.05 -10.54
C ALA A 165 4.49 -5.97 -11.74
N ASP A 166 4.63 -7.27 -11.49
CA ASP A 166 5.05 -8.25 -12.49
C ASP A 166 3.87 -8.97 -13.15
N ALA A 167 2.64 -8.64 -12.81
CA ALA A 167 1.47 -9.23 -13.45
C ALA A 167 1.09 -8.52 -14.76
N ASP A 168 0.75 -9.30 -15.79
CA ASP A 168 0.15 -8.78 -17.02
C ASP A 168 -1.35 -8.52 -16.84
N TRP A 169 -1.67 -7.40 -16.19
CA TRP A 169 -3.05 -6.98 -16.00
C TRP A 169 -3.73 -6.57 -17.31
N GLY A 170 -2.93 -6.30 -18.37
CA GLY A 170 -3.40 -5.75 -19.64
C GLY A 170 -3.61 -4.23 -19.57
N ASP A 171 -3.98 -3.67 -20.71
CA ASP A 171 -4.24 -2.24 -20.90
C ASP A 171 -5.68 -1.85 -20.50
#